data_25157a34fd8d63a0319b3edcdd2f7ee1
#
_entry.id   25157a34fd8d63a0319b3edcdd2f7ee1
#
_cell.length_a   1.000
_cell.length_b   1.000
_cell.length_c   1.000
_cell.angle_alpha   90.00
_cell.angle_beta   90.00
_cell.angle_gamma   90.00
#
_symmetry.space_group_name_H-M   'P 1'
#
loop_
_entity.id
_entity.type
_entity.pdbx_description
1 polymer ?
#
loop_
_entity_poly.entity_id
_entity_poly.type
_entity_poly.pdbx_seq_one_letter_code
_entity_poly.pdbx_strand_id
1 'polypeptide(L)'
;MESTPPGFEFEQPMLDLENQLKQLEQNPSHTPEEEQQSNALRRQWTETTRKIYSNLTPWQIVQVSRHKDRPYTKDYLNLAFDEFFELHGDKFFGDDRAMLTGFAKLGRHKVMVVGHQKGRTYKERTACHFGCAHPEGYRKAMSKMEMAEKYGLPIICFIDTPGAYPGIGAEERGQAQVIAESMFLMSQLKVPVICVVIGEGGSGGALGIGVGNKIAMLQ
;
A
#
# COMPACT_ATOMS: atom_id res chain seq x y z
N MET A 1 10.28 13.06 23.58
CA MET A 1 8.82 13.22 23.29
C MET A 1 8.68 13.35 21.79
N GLU A 2 8.37 12.27 21.10
CA GLU A 2 8.00 12.34 19.68
C GLU A 2 6.61 12.96 19.62
N SER A 3 6.52 14.19 19.13
CA SER A 3 5.25 14.83 18.85
C SER A 3 4.51 13.99 17.83
N THR A 4 3.33 13.48 18.17
CA THR A 4 2.40 12.91 17.21
C THR A 4 2.31 13.91 16.04
N PRO A 5 2.56 13.49 14.81
CA PRO A 5 2.49 14.42 13.70
C PRO A 5 1.06 14.94 13.57
N PRO A 6 0.87 16.22 13.21
CA PRO A 6 -0.44 16.77 13.06
C PRO A 6 -1.21 15.95 12.01
N GLY A 7 -2.36 15.42 12.41
CA GLY A 7 -3.33 14.84 11.50
C GLY A 7 -3.87 15.90 10.55
N PHE A 8 -4.74 15.50 9.62
CA PHE A 8 -5.44 16.47 8.80
C PHE A 8 -6.39 17.31 9.66
N GLU A 9 -6.68 18.52 9.23
CA GLU A 9 -7.57 19.44 9.96
C GLU A 9 -8.94 18.81 10.28
N PHE A 10 -9.49 18.01 9.36
CA PHE A 10 -10.75 17.31 9.59
C PHE A 10 -10.68 16.15 10.59
N GLU A 11 -9.50 15.69 10.94
CA GLU A 11 -9.26 14.65 11.95
C GLU A 11 -9.10 15.23 13.37
N GLN A 12 -8.99 16.55 13.50
CA GLN A 12 -8.74 17.21 14.80
C GLN A 12 -9.71 16.78 15.91
N PRO A 13 -11.04 16.67 15.69
CA PRO A 13 -11.95 16.22 16.75
C PRO A 13 -11.67 14.79 17.24
N MET A 14 -11.18 13.92 16.37
CA MET A 14 -10.79 12.55 16.73
C MET A 14 -9.47 12.55 17.52
N LEU A 15 -8.49 13.34 17.07
CA LEU A 15 -7.19 13.47 17.73
C LEU A 15 -7.30 14.06 19.14
N ASP A 16 -8.21 15.02 19.35
CA ASP A 16 -8.45 15.60 20.66
C ASP A 16 -8.99 14.55 21.64
N LEU A 17 -9.91 13.69 21.20
CA LEU A 17 -10.41 12.57 21.99
C LEU A 17 -9.34 11.50 22.28
N GLU A 18 -8.50 11.21 21.27
CA GLU A 18 -7.37 10.29 21.44
C GLU A 18 -6.35 10.82 22.46
N ASN A 19 -6.06 12.11 22.45
CA ASN A 19 -5.17 12.74 23.42
C ASN A 19 -5.75 12.69 24.85
N GLN A 20 -7.06 12.92 25.01
CA GLN A 20 -7.74 12.77 26.31
C GLN A 20 -7.68 11.33 26.82
N LEU A 21 -7.89 10.34 25.94
CA LEU A 21 -7.75 8.92 26.30
C LEU A 21 -6.33 8.59 26.76
N LYS A 22 -5.32 9.01 25.99
CA LYS A 22 -3.90 8.82 26.35
C LYS A 22 -3.54 9.43 27.70
N GLN A 23 -4.08 10.60 28.03
CA GLN A 23 -3.85 11.24 29.35
C GLN A 23 -4.45 10.44 30.50
N LEU A 24 -5.66 9.90 30.32
CA LEU A 24 -6.30 9.04 31.34
C LEU A 24 -5.55 7.71 31.51
N GLU A 25 -5.09 7.10 30.43
CA GLU A 25 -4.39 5.81 30.45
C GLU A 25 -2.96 5.88 31.01
N GLN A 26 -2.36 7.08 31.11
CA GLN A 26 -1.05 7.27 31.76
C GLN A 26 -1.11 7.16 33.29
N ASN A 27 -2.28 7.16 33.90
CA ASN A 27 -2.43 7.01 35.33
C ASN A 27 -2.45 5.51 35.73
N PRO A 28 -1.44 4.98 36.45
CA PRO A 28 -1.35 3.54 36.73
C PRO A 28 -2.38 3.01 37.75
N SER A 29 -3.11 3.88 38.44
CA SER A 29 -4.16 3.51 39.39
C SER A 29 -5.51 4.03 38.91
N HIS A 30 -6.19 3.24 38.08
CA HIS A 30 -7.53 3.58 37.63
C HIS A 30 -8.56 3.40 38.75
N THR A 31 -9.29 4.48 39.05
CA THR A 31 -10.52 4.37 39.86
C THR A 31 -11.67 3.84 38.96
N PRO A 32 -12.72 3.22 39.56
CA PRO A 32 -13.89 2.79 38.76
C PRO A 32 -14.56 3.91 37.98
N GLU A 33 -14.44 5.15 38.44
CA GLU A 33 -14.95 6.35 37.77
C GLU A 33 -14.10 6.70 36.52
N GLU A 34 -12.76 6.63 36.63
CA GLU A 34 -11.83 6.84 35.50
C GLU A 34 -11.99 5.75 34.42
N GLU A 35 -12.29 4.51 34.83
CA GLU A 35 -12.57 3.42 33.87
C GLU A 35 -13.88 3.67 33.11
N GLN A 36 -14.94 4.15 33.80
CA GLN A 36 -16.18 4.54 33.12
C GLN A 36 -15.97 5.70 32.16
N GLN A 37 -15.20 6.70 32.57
CA GLN A 37 -14.85 7.85 31.70
C GLN A 37 -14.02 7.41 30.47
N SER A 38 -13.05 6.55 30.65
CA SER A 38 -12.26 5.98 29.53
C SER A 38 -13.16 5.23 28.55
N ASN A 39 -14.08 4.40 29.04
CA ASN A 39 -15.03 3.67 28.21
C ASN A 39 -15.99 4.61 27.45
N ALA A 40 -16.43 5.70 28.06
CA ALA A 40 -17.27 6.71 27.41
C ALA A 40 -16.49 7.44 26.31
N LEU A 41 -15.26 7.86 26.57
CA LEU A 41 -14.38 8.51 25.59
C LEU A 41 -14.04 7.59 24.41
N ARG A 42 -13.80 6.30 24.64
CA ARG A 42 -13.57 5.30 23.58
C ARG A 42 -14.79 5.16 22.65
N ARG A 43 -15.99 5.16 23.21
CA ARG A 43 -17.23 5.14 22.40
C ARG A 43 -17.35 6.43 21.59
N GLN A 44 -17.16 7.58 22.19
CA GLN A 44 -17.22 8.87 21.53
C GLN A 44 -16.17 8.99 20.43
N TRP A 45 -14.94 8.53 20.67
CA TRP A 45 -13.88 8.45 19.68
C TRP A 45 -14.29 7.57 18.48
N THR A 46 -14.84 6.38 18.73
CA THR A 46 -15.31 5.46 17.70
C THR A 46 -16.42 6.07 16.84
N GLU A 47 -17.40 6.72 17.47
CA GLU A 47 -18.51 7.37 16.78
C GLU A 47 -18.04 8.57 15.97
N THR A 48 -17.16 9.40 16.53
CA THR A 48 -16.57 10.57 15.85
C THR A 48 -15.74 10.14 14.65
N THR A 49 -14.89 9.12 14.81
CA THR A 49 -14.11 8.53 13.73
C THR A 49 -15.01 8.04 12.60
N ARG A 50 -16.03 7.25 12.93
CA ARG A 50 -16.99 6.76 11.95
C ARG A 50 -17.69 7.92 11.22
N LYS A 51 -18.14 8.94 11.93
CA LYS A 51 -18.82 10.10 11.35
C LYS A 51 -17.91 10.86 10.38
N ILE A 52 -16.64 11.09 10.74
CA ILE A 52 -15.67 11.78 9.89
C ILE A 52 -15.44 10.97 8.63
N TYR A 53 -15.02 9.71 8.76
CA TYR A 53 -14.60 8.88 7.61
C TYR A 53 -15.77 8.43 6.73
N SER A 54 -17.01 8.46 7.21
CA SER A 54 -18.20 8.20 6.38
C SER A 54 -18.62 9.39 5.52
N ASN A 55 -18.06 10.58 5.76
CA ASN A 55 -18.49 11.84 5.11
C ASN A 55 -17.31 12.63 4.54
N LEU A 56 -16.25 11.96 4.11
CA LEU A 56 -15.10 12.62 3.51
C LEU A 56 -15.46 13.28 2.17
N THR A 57 -14.96 14.48 1.95
CA THR A 57 -14.98 15.10 0.62
C THR A 57 -13.99 14.38 -0.32
N PRO A 58 -14.14 14.49 -1.65
CA PRO A 58 -13.19 13.89 -2.60
C PRO A 58 -11.72 14.29 -2.34
N TRP A 59 -11.48 15.54 -1.92
CA TRP A 59 -10.13 15.98 -1.57
C TRP A 59 -9.61 15.33 -0.30
N GLN A 60 -10.44 15.18 0.72
CA GLN A 60 -10.07 14.48 1.95
C GLN A 60 -9.75 12.99 1.69
N ILE A 61 -10.49 12.33 0.80
CA ILE A 61 -10.17 10.96 0.36
C ILE A 61 -8.76 10.90 -0.26
N VAL A 62 -8.41 11.86 -1.13
CA VAL A 62 -7.07 11.95 -1.71
C VAL A 62 -6.01 12.18 -0.62
N GLN A 63 -6.27 13.03 0.36
CA GLN A 63 -5.36 13.25 1.48
C GLN A 63 -5.15 11.97 2.30
N VAL A 64 -6.23 11.26 2.65
CA VAL A 64 -6.16 9.97 3.37
C VAL A 64 -5.40 8.92 2.57
N SER A 65 -5.59 8.84 1.26
CA SER A 65 -4.86 7.89 0.41
C SER A 65 -3.34 8.11 0.43
N ARG A 66 -2.91 9.33 0.74
CA ARG A 66 -1.51 9.76 0.83
C ARG A 66 -0.97 9.83 2.25
N HIS A 67 -1.78 9.45 3.25
CA HIS A 67 -1.37 9.58 4.64
C HIS A 67 -0.09 8.77 4.91
N LYS A 68 0.88 9.39 5.59
CA LYS A 68 2.22 8.81 5.82
C LYS A 68 2.19 7.50 6.63
N ASP A 69 1.18 7.33 7.49
CA ASP A 69 1.02 6.16 8.35
C ASP A 69 0.09 5.10 7.72
N ARG A 70 -0.42 5.34 6.50
CA ARG A 70 -1.19 4.35 5.77
C ARG A 70 -0.32 3.12 5.50
N PRO A 71 -0.85 1.89 5.65
CA PRO A 71 -0.09 0.67 5.38
C PRO A 71 0.38 0.62 3.92
N TYR A 72 1.66 0.27 3.72
CA TYR A 72 2.27 0.00 2.42
C TYR A 72 2.29 -1.49 2.13
N THR A 73 2.64 -1.90 0.93
CA THR A 73 2.72 -3.32 0.53
C THR A 73 3.47 -4.18 1.54
N LYS A 74 4.62 -3.71 2.05
CA LYS A 74 5.40 -4.44 3.05
C LYS A 74 4.66 -4.65 4.37
N ASP A 75 3.82 -3.70 4.77
CA ASP A 75 3.01 -3.85 5.99
C ASP A 75 1.93 -4.92 5.80
N TYR A 76 1.26 -4.96 4.63
CA TYR A 76 0.32 -6.03 4.30
C TYR A 76 1.00 -7.40 4.28
N LEU A 77 2.20 -7.50 3.71
CA LEU A 77 2.98 -8.74 3.72
C LEU A 77 3.29 -9.22 5.14
N ASN A 78 3.63 -8.31 6.03
CA ASN A 78 3.96 -8.65 7.42
C ASN A 78 2.72 -8.97 8.28
N LEU A 79 1.56 -8.39 7.98
CA LEU A 79 0.38 -8.50 8.84
C LEU A 79 -0.66 -9.51 8.35
N ALA A 80 -0.73 -9.76 7.04
CA ALA A 80 -1.77 -10.59 6.44
C ALA A 80 -1.23 -11.91 5.84
N PHE A 81 0.08 -12.01 5.62
CA PHE A 81 0.69 -13.20 5.04
C PHE A 81 1.52 -13.96 6.07
N ASP A 82 1.51 -15.28 5.99
CA ASP A 82 2.27 -16.13 6.90
C ASP A 82 3.76 -16.20 6.54
N GLU A 83 4.06 -16.16 5.23
CA GLU A 83 5.41 -16.27 4.68
C GLU A 83 5.55 -15.37 3.45
N PHE A 84 6.73 -14.77 3.27
CA PHE A 84 7.07 -14.02 2.07
C PHE A 84 8.53 -14.22 1.70
N PHE A 85 8.79 -14.63 0.45
CA PHE A 85 10.12 -14.77 -0.13
C PHE A 85 10.28 -13.80 -1.28
N GLU A 86 11.01 -12.73 -1.05
CA GLU A 86 11.22 -11.68 -2.05
C GLU A 86 12.07 -12.18 -3.22
N LEU A 87 11.64 -11.84 -4.44
CA LEU A 87 12.35 -12.13 -5.69
C LEU A 87 12.80 -10.82 -6.33
N HIS A 88 14.09 -10.71 -6.57
CA HIS A 88 14.74 -9.49 -7.05
C HIS A 88 15.08 -9.54 -8.53
N GLY A 89 15.32 -8.35 -9.09
CA GLY A 89 15.91 -8.12 -10.39
C GLY A 89 15.04 -8.45 -11.60
N ASP A 90 15.25 -7.71 -12.68
CA ASP A 90 14.58 -7.91 -13.95
C ASP A 90 15.35 -8.85 -14.89
N LYS A 91 16.54 -9.29 -14.50
CA LYS A 91 17.49 -10.10 -15.30
C LYS A 91 18.02 -9.41 -16.58
N PHE A 92 17.83 -8.10 -16.67
CA PHE A 92 18.23 -7.33 -17.84
C PHE A 92 19.09 -6.12 -17.48
N PHE A 93 18.56 -5.24 -16.59
CA PHE A 93 19.23 -4.00 -16.20
C PHE A 93 19.56 -3.93 -14.73
N GLY A 94 18.57 -4.24 -13.86
CA GLY A 94 18.77 -4.11 -12.42
C GLY A 94 17.59 -4.54 -11.58
N ASP A 95 17.60 -4.11 -10.33
CA ASP A 95 16.46 -4.25 -9.41
C ASP A 95 15.82 -2.89 -9.13
N ASP A 96 14.52 -2.88 -8.92
CA ASP A 96 13.77 -1.70 -8.51
C ASP A 96 13.06 -1.95 -7.18
N ARG A 97 13.45 -1.19 -6.16
CA ARG A 97 12.87 -1.27 -4.82
C ARG A 97 11.46 -0.66 -4.73
N ALA A 98 11.04 0.11 -5.72
CA ALA A 98 9.68 0.61 -5.83
C ALA A 98 8.66 -0.49 -6.19
N MET A 99 9.14 -1.66 -6.62
CA MET A 99 8.31 -2.81 -6.97
C MET A 99 8.75 -4.02 -6.15
N LEU A 100 7.95 -4.45 -5.20
CA LEU A 100 8.13 -5.70 -4.46
C LEU A 100 7.52 -6.85 -5.24
N THR A 101 8.24 -7.96 -5.34
CA THR A 101 7.73 -9.19 -5.96
C THR A 101 8.19 -10.40 -5.17
N GLY A 102 7.38 -11.43 -5.03
CA GLY A 102 7.79 -12.63 -4.33
C GLY A 102 6.71 -13.69 -4.17
N PHE A 103 7.14 -14.87 -3.79
CA PHE A 103 6.23 -15.92 -3.34
C PHE A 103 5.74 -15.60 -1.94
N ALA A 104 4.46 -15.81 -1.71
CA ALA A 104 3.85 -15.59 -0.41
C ALA A 104 2.84 -16.70 -0.07
N LYS A 105 2.49 -16.78 1.22
CA LYS A 105 1.46 -17.69 1.71
C LYS A 105 0.39 -16.88 2.45
N LEU A 106 -0.84 -16.98 1.98
CA LEU A 106 -2.03 -16.36 2.57
C LEU A 106 -2.96 -17.47 3.08
N GLY A 107 -2.90 -17.77 4.37
CA GLY A 107 -3.55 -18.93 4.95
C GLY A 107 -3.09 -20.22 4.24
N ARG A 108 -4.00 -20.95 3.61
CA ARG A 108 -3.66 -22.19 2.87
C ARG A 108 -3.21 -21.95 1.42
N HIS A 109 -3.26 -20.74 0.92
CA HIS A 109 -3.01 -20.43 -0.49
C HIS A 109 -1.57 -19.95 -0.70
N LYS A 110 -0.85 -20.59 -1.61
CA LYS A 110 0.42 -20.09 -2.15
C LYS A 110 0.10 -19.13 -3.29
N VAL A 111 0.70 -17.96 -3.27
CA VAL A 111 0.42 -16.88 -4.24
C VAL A 111 1.71 -16.20 -4.67
N MET A 112 1.67 -15.51 -5.79
CA MET A 112 2.65 -14.52 -6.18
C MET A 112 2.14 -13.15 -5.75
N VAL A 113 2.97 -12.38 -5.06
CA VAL A 113 2.68 -10.97 -4.75
C VAL A 113 3.52 -10.07 -5.64
N VAL A 114 2.89 -9.04 -6.16
CA VAL A 114 3.51 -7.92 -6.88
C VAL A 114 2.94 -6.64 -6.28
N GLY A 115 3.79 -5.67 -5.90
CA GLY A 115 3.24 -4.48 -5.26
C GLY A 115 4.19 -3.29 -5.26
N HIS A 116 3.60 -2.09 -5.35
CA HIS A 116 4.35 -0.85 -5.20
C HIS A 116 4.80 -0.65 -3.76
N GLN A 117 5.99 -0.07 -3.58
CA GLN A 117 6.55 0.28 -2.28
C GLN A 117 7.05 1.71 -2.28
N LYS A 118 6.61 2.51 -1.30
CA LYS A 118 7.01 3.92 -1.15
C LYS A 118 8.15 4.16 -0.17
N GLY A 119 8.22 3.37 0.90
CA GLY A 119 9.11 3.61 2.04
C GLY A 119 8.58 4.66 3.03
N ARG A 120 9.00 4.56 4.32
CA ARG A 120 8.55 5.45 5.39
C ARG A 120 9.53 6.57 5.68
N THR A 121 10.80 6.23 5.85
CA THR A 121 11.86 7.22 6.07
C THR A 121 12.26 7.90 4.76
N TYR A 122 12.87 9.09 4.84
CA TYR A 122 13.36 9.77 3.64
C TYR A 122 14.33 8.90 2.83
N LYS A 123 15.22 8.15 3.51
CA LYS A 123 16.17 7.24 2.88
C LYS A 123 15.45 6.11 2.11
N GLU A 124 14.42 5.53 2.72
CA GLU A 124 13.61 4.49 2.07
C GLU A 124 12.81 5.05 0.90
N ARG A 125 12.20 6.22 1.06
CA ARG A 125 11.45 6.90 -0.01
C ARG A 125 12.32 7.16 -1.22
N THR A 126 13.54 7.68 -1.00
CA THR A 126 14.50 7.91 -2.07
C THR A 126 14.89 6.58 -2.74
N ALA A 127 15.15 5.53 -1.97
CA ALA A 127 15.49 4.21 -2.50
C ALA A 127 14.35 3.52 -3.25
N CYS A 128 13.10 3.85 -2.93
CA CYS A 128 11.88 3.37 -3.60
C CYS A 128 11.33 4.41 -4.59
N HIS A 129 12.11 5.42 -4.96
CA HIS A 129 11.70 6.48 -5.92
C HIS A 129 10.31 7.06 -5.59
N PHE A 130 9.97 7.20 -4.31
CA PHE A 130 8.66 7.67 -3.81
C PHE A 130 7.46 6.83 -4.30
N GLY A 131 7.70 5.58 -4.67
CA GLY A 131 6.70 4.67 -5.24
C GLY A 131 6.56 4.75 -6.76
N CYS A 132 7.42 5.51 -7.43
CA CYS A 132 7.45 5.61 -8.88
C CYS A 132 8.38 4.54 -9.45
N ALA A 133 7.82 3.44 -9.95
CA ALA A 133 8.62 2.35 -10.49
C ALA A 133 9.29 2.72 -11.82
N HIS A 134 10.53 2.26 -11.98
CA HIS A 134 11.29 2.31 -13.22
C HIS A 134 10.92 1.15 -14.16
N PRO A 135 11.38 1.14 -15.42
CA PRO A 135 11.12 0.05 -16.36
C PRO A 135 11.51 -1.34 -15.84
N GLU A 136 12.62 -1.42 -15.11
CA GLU A 136 13.09 -2.66 -14.51
C GLU A 136 12.14 -3.18 -13.42
N GLY A 137 11.39 -2.34 -12.74
CA GLY A 137 10.34 -2.74 -11.81
C GLY A 137 9.19 -3.46 -12.51
N TYR A 138 8.72 -2.93 -13.64
CA TYR A 138 7.66 -3.55 -14.44
C TYR A 138 8.14 -4.84 -15.12
N ARG A 139 9.38 -4.86 -15.65
CA ARG A 139 9.95 -6.11 -16.19
C ARG A 139 10.11 -7.18 -15.13
N LYS A 140 10.54 -6.81 -13.93
CA LYS A 140 10.58 -7.70 -12.77
C LYS A 140 9.18 -8.25 -12.47
N ALA A 141 8.16 -7.39 -12.41
CA ALA A 141 6.78 -7.80 -12.18
C ALA A 141 6.29 -8.80 -13.23
N MET A 142 6.44 -8.50 -14.52
CA MET A 142 6.06 -9.39 -15.62
C MET A 142 6.71 -10.76 -15.50
N SER A 143 8.04 -10.80 -15.31
CA SER A 143 8.77 -12.08 -15.16
C SER A 143 8.28 -12.94 -14.00
N LYS A 144 7.79 -12.32 -12.89
CA LYS A 144 7.24 -13.05 -11.74
C LYS A 144 5.77 -13.44 -11.96
N MET A 145 5.01 -12.66 -12.72
CA MET A 145 3.65 -13.03 -13.15
C MET A 145 3.68 -14.23 -14.09
N GLU A 146 4.59 -14.27 -15.08
CA GLU A 146 4.81 -15.45 -15.94
C GLU A 146 5.23 -16.68 -15.12
N MET A 147 6.08 -16.48 -14.12
CA MET A 147 6.47 -17.56 -13.21
C MET A 147 5.27 -18.07 -12.41
N ALA A 148 4.42 -17.18 -11.93
CA ALA A 148 3.18 -17.55 -11.22
C ALA A 148 2.26 -18.37 -12.12
N GLU A 149 2.05 -17.95 -13.36
CA GLU A 149 1.26 -18.71 -14.34
C GLU A 149 1.84 -20.11 -14.57
N LYS A 150 3.15 -20.21 -14.78
CA LYS A 150 3.84 -21.50 -14.96
C LYS A 150 3.59 -22.48 -13.81
N TYR A 151 3.48 -21.98 -12.59
CA TYR A 151 3.23 -22.81 -11.40
C TYR A 151 1.74 -22.86 -10.98
N GLY A 152 0.85 -22.24 -11.72
CA GLY A 152 -0.59 -22.21 -11.42
C GLY A 152 -0.91 -21.43 -10.14
N LEU A 153 -0.12 -20.43 -9.80
CA LEU A 153 -0.28 -19.64 -8.58
C LEU A 153 -1.15 -18.40 -8.87
N PRO A 154 -2.16 -18.10 -8.03
CA PRO A 154 -2.85 -16.81 -8.07
C PRO A 154 -1.88 -15.65 -7.83
N ILE A 155 -2.19 -14.50 -8.42
CA ILE A 155 -1.39 -13.27 -8.31
C ILE A 155 -2.19 -12.24 -7.50
N ILE A 156 -1.54 -11.60 -6.54
CA ILE A 156 -2.09 -10.48 -5.78
C ILE A 156 -1.22 -9.24 -6.07
N CYS A 157 -1.86 -8.20 -6.63
CA CYS A 157 -1.21 -6.93 -6.93
C CYS A 157 -1.63 -5.87 -5.93
N PHE A 158 -0.67 -5.24 -5.23
CA PHE A 158 -0.91 -4.09 -4.37
C PHE A 158 -0.48 -2.80 -5.07
N ILE A 159 -1.44 -1.91 -5.30
CA ILE A 159 -1.22 -0.67 -6.05
C ILE A 159 -1.15 0.50 -5.08
N ASP A 160 0.00 1.17 -5.04
CA ASP A 160 0.21 2.41 -4.30
C ASP A 160 1.35 3.23 -4.94
N THR A 161 1.00 3.99 -5.95
CA THR A 161 1.96 4.80 -6.71
C THR A 161 1.36 6.12 -7.16
N PRO A 162 2.11 7.23 -7.10
CA PRO A 162 1.69 8.48 -7.75
C PRO A 162 1.80 8.43 -9.29
N GLY A 163 2.53 7.44 -9.84
CA GLY A 163 2.75 7.24 -11.27
C GLY A 163 4.03 6.49 -11.57
N ALA A 164 4.29 6.21 -12.82
CA ALA A 164 5.57 5.68 -13.28
C ALA A 164 6.67 6.73 -13.14
N TYR A 165 7.92 6.30 -13.00
CA TYR A 165 9.05 7.23 -12.88
C TYR A 165 9.24 8.05 -14.17
N PRO A 166 9.22 9.41 -14.08
CA PRO A 166 9.17 10.28 -15.26
C PRO A 166 10.55 10.73 -15.77
N GLY A 167 11.65 10.16 -15.27
CA GLY A 167 13.00 10.59 -15.59
C GLY A 167 13.50 10.11 -16.96
N ILE A 168 14.43 10.85 -17.57
CA ILE A 168 15.05 10.54 -18.88
C ILE A 168 15.57 9.10 -18.94
N GLY A 169 16.27 8.64 -17.90
CA GLY A 169 16.78 7.27 -17.86
C GLY A 169 15.69 6.19 -17.87
N ALA A 170 14.47 6.49 -17.41
CA ALA A 170 13.35 5.58 -17.55
C ALA A 170 12.80 5.59 -18.99
N GLU A 171 12.70 6.75 -19.62
CA GLU A 171 12.30 6.88 -21.03
C GLU A 171 13.27 6.14 -21.94
N GLU A 172 14.59 6.31 -21.76
CA GLU A 172 15.63 5.61 -22.52
C GLU A 172 15.54 4.08 -22.39
N ARG A 173 15.05 3.56 -21.26
CA ARG A 173 14.86 2.13 -21.01
C ARG A 173 13.44 1.63 -21.29
N GLY A 174 12.63 2.43 -21.99
CA GLY A 174 11.33 2.04 -22.51
C GLY A 174 10.19 2.04 -21.49
N GLN A 175 10.07 3.09 -20.65
CA GLN A 175 9.05 3.18 -19.61
C GLN A 175 7.62 2.96 -20.13
N ALA A 176 7.24 3.70 -21.20
CA ALA A 176 5.90 3.57 -21.76
C ALA A 176 5.66 2.19 -22.38
N GLN A 177 6.67 1.66 -23.09
CA GLN A 177 6.59 0.35 -23.71
C GLN A 177 6.41 -0.76 -22.68
N VAL A 178 7.22 -0.78 -21.61
CA VAL A 178 7.16 -1.86 -20.61
C VAL A 178 5.84 -1.84 -19.82
N ILE A 179 5.25 -0.68 -19.61
CA ILE A 179 3.92 -0.57 -19.01
C ILE A 179 2.87 -1.19 -19.93
N ALA A 180 2.90 -0.87 -21.22
CA ALA A 180 1.99 -1.45 -22.21
C ALA A 180 2.15 -2.97 -22.32
N GLU A 181 3.39 -3.47 -22.35
CA GLU A 181 3.70 -4.90 -22.35
C GLU A 181 3.18 -5.60 -21.09
N SER A 182 3.32 -4.97 -19.92
CA SER A 182 2.81 -5.51 -18.67
C SER A 182 1.28 -5.62 -18.67
N MET A 183 0.58 -4.58 -19.12
CA MET A 183 -0.88 -4.61 -19.27
C MET A 183 -1.32 -5.71 -20.24
N PHE A 184 -0.62 -5.86 -21.36
CA PHE A 184 -0.90 -6.90 -22.36
C PHE A 184 -0.68 -8.30 -21.78
N LEU A 185 0.46 -8.54 -21.11
CA LEU A 185 0.73 -9.80 -20.42
C LEU A 185 -0.37 -10.12 -19.41
N MET A 186 -0.71 -9.17 -18.53
CA MET A 186 -1.72 -9.37 -17.49
C MET A 186 -3.10 -9.75 -18.08
N SER A 187 -3.44 -9.22 -19.26
CA SER A 187 -4.70 -9.56 -19.94
C SER A 187 -4.74 -11.01 -20.47
N GLN A 188 -3.59 -11.66 -20.60
CA GLN A 188 -3.46 -13.02 -21.13
C GLN A 188 -3.24 -14.09 -20.05
N LEU A 189 -2.92 -13.69 -18.81
CA LEU A 189 -2.67 -14.63 -17.72
C LEU A 189 -3.88 -15.54 -17.46
N LYS A 190 -3.61 -16.83 -17.34
CA LYS A 190 -4.63 -17.88 -17.10
C LYS A 190 -4.81 -18.23 -15.63
N VAL A 191 -4.08 -17.57 -14.74
CA VAL A 191 -4.24 -17.69 -13.30
C VAL A 191 -5.05 -16.52 -12.76
N PRO A 192 -5.75 -16.67 -11.61
CA PRO A 192 -6.45 -15.54 -11.00
C PRO A 192 -5.53 -14.39 -10.66
N VAL A 193 -5.89 -13.17 -11.06
CA VAL A 193 -5.20 -11.92 -10.73
C VAL A 193 -6.15 -11.01 -9.95
N ILE A 194 -5.76 -10.65 -8.73
CA ILE A 194 -6.51 -9.76 -7.85
C ILE A 194 -5.67 -8.49 -7.64
N CYS A 195 -6.21 -7.34 -8.02
CA CYS A 195 -5.56 -6.05 -7.85
C CYS A 195 -6.25 -5.26 -6.74
N VAL A 196 -5.49 -4.72 -5.80
CA VAL A 196 -6.01 -3.90 -4.69
C VAL A 196 -5.28 -2.57 -4.67
N VAL A 197 -6.02 -1.47 -4.87
CA VAL A 197 -5.50 -0.12 -4.67
C VAL A 197 -5.50 0.17 -3.17
N ILE A 198 -4.32 0.22 -2.57
CA ILE A 198 -4.13 0.40 -1.13
C ILE A 198 -3.80 1.84 -0.73
N GLY A 199 -3.55 2.70 -1.70
CA GLY A 199 -3.23 4.11 -1.51
C GLY A 199 -3.53 4.89 -2.79
N GLU A 200 -2.50 5.36 -3.50
CA GLU A 200 -2.66 6.06 -4.77
C GLU A 200 -2.65 5.11 -5.96
N GLY A 201 -3.55 5.36 -6.92
CA GLY A 201 -3.64 4.64 -8.18
C GLY A 201 -3.23 5.53 -9.37
N GLY A 202 -1.98 6.05 -9.38
CA GLY A 202 -1.53 7.05 -10.34
C GLY A 202 -1.27 6.51 -11.75
N SER A 203 -2.14 6.90 -12.73
CA SER A 203 -1.90 6.81 -14.18
C SER A 203 -1.35 5.46 -14.67
N GLY A 204 -0.46 5.49 -15.69
CA GLY A 204 0.17 4.31 -16.27
C GLY A 204 0.98 3.47 -15.26
N GLY A 205 1.53 4.12 -14.22
CA GLY A 205 2.22 3.40 -13.15
C GLY A 205 1.35 2.38 -12.44
N ALA A 206 0.12 2.78 -12.10
CA ALA A 206 -0.85 1.89 -11.49
C ALA A 206 -1.37 0.83 -12.48
N LEU A 207 -1.63 1.23 -13.73
CA LEU A 207 -2.13 0.32 -14.78
C LEU A 207 -1.14 -0.79 -15.10
N GLY A 208 0.18 -0.53 -15.01
CA GLY A 208 1.22 -1.52 -15.29
C GLY A 208 1.17 -2.78 -14.41
N ILE A 209 0.46 -2.73 -13.27
CA ILE A 209 0.16 -3.92 -12.44
C ILE A 209 -1.32 -3.98 -12.04
N GLY A 210 -2.19 -3.26 -12.75
CA GLY A 210 -3.60 -3.05 -12.38
C GLY A 210 -4.63 -3.80 -13.22
N VAL A 211 -4.21 -4.64 -14.17
CA VAL A 211 -5.12 -5.41 -15.02
C VAL A 211 -5.38 -6.78 -14.38
N GLY A 212 -6.57 -6.96 -13.80
CA GLY A 212 -6.89 -8.19 -13.08
C GLY A 212 -8.33 -8.65 -13.24
N ASN A 213 -8.59 -9.91 -12.85
CA ASN A 213 -9.94 -10.49 -12.84
C ASN A 213 -10.85 -9.83 -11.79
N LYS A 214 -10.25 -9.37 -10.70
CA LYS A 214 -10.91 -8.61 -9.65
C LYS A 214 -10.07 -7.39 -9.28
N ILE A 215 -10.73 -6.24 -9.24
CA ILE A 215 -10.10 -4.98 -8.82
C ILE A 215 -10.88 -4.46 -7.62
N ALA A 216 -10.15 -4.13 -6.56
CA ALA A 216 -10.68 -3.52 -5.35
C ALA A 216 -9.89 -2.25 -5.03
N MET A 217 -10.51 -1.37 -4.28
CA MET A 217 -9.87 -0.16 -3.76
C MET A 217 -10.33 0.04 -2.31
N LEU A 218 -9.40 0.40 -1.45
CA LEU A 218 -9.72 0.79 -0.08
C LEU A 218 -10.39 2.16 -0.07
N GLN A 219 -11.27 2.35 0.90
CA GLN A 219 -11.91 3.65 1.16
C GLN A 219 -10.90 4.65 1.70
#